data_f6ce13cbb2cd804a3f5156f668cf7d92
#
_entry.id   f6ce13cbb2cd804a3f5156f668cf7d92
#
_cell.length_a   1.000
_cell.length_b   1.000
_cell.length_c   1.000
_cell.angle_alpha   90.00
_cell.angle_beta   90.00
_cell.angle_gamma   90.00
#
_symmetry.space_group_name_H-M   'P 1'
#
loop_
_entity.id
_entity.type
_entity.pdbx_description
1 polymer ?
#
loop_
_entity_poly.entity_id
_entity_poly.type
_entity_poly.pdbx_seq_one_letter_code
_entity_poly.pdbx_strand_id
1 'polypeptide(L)'
;MKTRSILFTILCSLMLGMSFTACSNSEEPETIIEPVEYPNYILNEGHWGANNAGIAMFKHPAHEVVTKDIYQKSNGKKMGDVANALMRDDDDLYILLNGSKYVARLDLNVKEQARYTFAEGEGEPRCMDVEGDYAYVTQYGGQVTKLNTADMTLVDTFKDGDNLEGIVAKDGKLYVANSYKVDGSGGYIYNKVVFVVNAQTMTLENSIDVVDNPTKMFEMDGKIYLISAGNYGDVPGALQVIAPQTNTSKVILNDVTKITEGFDGLIYGVRSTYDANWQPVNSFFTYNPKTGAISETSFLQDAPSALASSSIYLLEVDEKGGFIYIGTTDYQNTGTIYAFDKNGKLFHSFDSGGVNPSTMIFID
;
A
#
# COMPACT_ATOMS: atom_id res chain seq x y z
N MET A 1 -1.72 23.77 -35.28
CA MET A 1 -0.71 24.59 -36.02
C MET A 1 -0.50 25.91 -35.30
N LYS A 2 0.64 26.04 -34.60
CA LYS A 2 1.46 27.26 -34.46
C LYS A 2 2.56 26.98 -33.46
N THR A 3 3.70 26.58 -34.01
CA THR A 3 5.02 26.56 -33.40
C THR A 3 5.47 27.95 -33.01
N ARG A 4 6.06 28.11 -31.82
CA ARG A 4 6.92 29.27 -31.50
C ARG A 4 8.27 28.75 -31.02
N SER A 5 9.23 28.88 -31.93
CA SER A 5 10.65 28.77 -31.71
C SER A 5 11.16 30.04 -31.05
N ILE A 6 11.97 29.92 -29.99
CA ILE A 6 12.76 31.03 -29.45
C ILE A 6 14.23 30.66 -29.59
N LEU A 7 14.91 31.39 -30.50
CA LEU A 7 16.37 31.40 -30.64
C LEU A 7 17.00 32.11 -29.43
N PHE A 8 18.00 31.50 -28.81
CA PHE A 8 18.95 32.23 -27.95
C PHE A 8 20.27 32.38 -28.67
N THR A 9 20.64 33.64 -28.88
CA THR A 9 21.84 34.10 -29.56
C THR A 9 23.05 33.97 -28.62
N ILE A 10 24.09 33.28 -29.06
CA ILE A 10 25.37 33.17 -28.38
C ILE A 10 26.22 34.37 -28.81
N LEU A 11 26.72 35.12 -27.85
CA LEU A 11 27.71 36.21 -28.07
C LEU A 11 29.10 35.65 -27.71
N CYS A 12 29.89 35.40 -28.73
CA CYS A 12 31.33 35.08 -28.58
C CYS A 12 32.12 36.38 -28.38
N SER A 13 32.90 36.45 -27.30
CA SER A 13 34.01 37.39 -27.19
C SER A 13 35.34 36.62 -27.04
N LEU A 14 36.16 36.74 -28.07
CA LEU A 14 37.56 36.31 -28.08
C LEU A 14 38.38 37.19 -27.16
N MET A 15 39.20 36.60 -26.29
CA MET A 15 40.48 37.20 -25.86
C MET A 15 41.57 36.18 -25.94
N LEU A 16 42.58 36.50 -26.75
CA LEU A 16 43.91 35.86 -26.80
C LEU A 16 44.74 36.23 -25.55
N GLY A 17 45.48 35.28 -25.06
CA GLY A 17 46.65 35.67 -24.29
C GLY A 17 47.26 34.64 -23.35
N MET A 18 48.34 33.99 -23.81
CA MET A 18 49.52 33.56 -23.07
C MET A 18 49.48 32.20 -22.33
N SER A 19 50.24 31.30 -22.90
CA SER A 19 50.74 30.02 -22.39
C SER A 19 51.56 30.16 -21.10
N PHE A 20 51.14 29.47 -20.05
CA PHE A 20 52.06 28.95 -19.04
C PHE A 20 51.74 27.48 -18.81
N THR A 21 52.70 26.62 -19.21
CA THR A 21 52.72 25.20 -18.84
C THR A 21 53.05 25.11 -17.36
N ALA A 22 52.06 24.75 -16.56
CA ALA A 22 52.27 24.19 -15.23
C ALA A 22 51.47 22.92 -15.15
N CYS A 23 52.15 21.77 -15.08
CA CYS A 23 51.55 20.51 -14.68
C CYS A 23 51.09 20.67 -13.22
N SER A 24 49.79 20.78 -13.01
CA SER A 24 49.14 20.51 -11.73
C SER A 24 48.11 19.44 -11.99
N ASN A 25 48.26 18.30 -11.32
CA ASN A 25 47.18 17.35 -11.14
C ASN A 25 46.05 18.10 -10.42
N SER A 26 45.13 18.67 -11.18
CA SER A 26 43.83 19.07 -10.66
C SER A 26 42.98 17.82 -10.65
N GLU A 27 42.94 17.12 -9.53
CA GLU A 27 41.78 16.31 -9.22
C GLU A 27 40.59 17.28 -9.29
N GLU A 28 39.72 17.08 -10.28
CA GLU A 28 38.39 17.74 -10.27
C GLU A 28 37.76 17.39 -8.93
N PRO A 29 37.21 18.35 -8.18
CA PRO A 29 36.48 18.00 -6.97
C PRO A 29 35.37 17.06 -7.37
N GLU A 30 35.40 15.84 -6.86
CA GLU A 30 34.22 14.93 -6.92
C GLU A 30 33.04 15.75 -6.39
N THR A 31 32.09 16.00 -7.26
CA THR A 31 30.83 16.62 -6.86
C THR A 31 30.18 15.57 -5.95
N ILE A 32 30.31 15.74 -4.65
CA ILE A 32 29.53 14.98 -3.68
C ILE A 32 28.10 15.41 -3.94
N ILE A 33 27.39 14.60 -4.71
CA ILE A 33 25.94 14.70 -4.83
C ILE A 33 25.43 14.27 -3.45
N GLU A 34 25.12 15.25 -2.60
CA GLU A 34 24.42 14.94 -1.36
C GLU A 34 23.12 14.20 -1.77
N PRO A 35 22.86 13.02 -1.19
CA PRO A 35 21.65 12.29 -1.50
C PRO A 35 20.45 13.19 -1.17
N VAL A 36 19.58 13.40 -2.14
CA VAL A 36 18.34 14.15 -1.93
C VAL A 36 17.51 13.35 -0.95
N GLU A 37 17.32 13.87 0.25
CA GLU A 37 16.49 13.24 1.27
C GLU A 37 15.02 13.48 0.94
N TYR A 38 14.36 12.48 0.37
CA TYR A 38 12.92 12.53 0.20
C TYR A 38 12.20 12.10 1.49
N PRO A 39 11.07 12.74 1.84
CA PRO A 39 10.27 12.31 2.95
C PRO A 39 9.56 11.01 2.57
N ASN A 40 9.70 9.98 3.38
CA ASN A 40 8.94 8.73 3.27
C ASN A 40 7.99 8.62 4.45
N TYR A 41 6.88 7.90 4.27
CA TYR A 41 5.81 7.86 5.25
C TYR A 41 5.49 6.43 5.69
N ILE A 42 5.17 6.28 6.97
CA ILE A 42 4.66 5.03 7.56
C ILE A 42 3.28 5.33 8.12
N LEU A 43 2.26 4.63 7.63
CA LEU A 43 0.96 4.63 8.25
C LEU A 43 0.98 3.70 9.47
N ASN A 44 0.62 4.23 10.62
CA ASN A 44 0.34 3.48 11.83
C ASN A 44 -1.18 3.52 12.07
N GLU A 45 -1.85 2.36 11.98
CA GLU A 45 -3.31 2.28 12.08
C GLU A 45 -3.86 2.77 13.42
N GLY A 46 -3.07 2.56 14.50
CA GLY A 46 -3.53 2.81 15.86
C GLY A 46 -4.42 1.69 16.38
N HIS A 47 -5.16 1.99 17.45
CA HIS A 47 -6.11 1.10 18.12
C HIS A 47 -7.51 1.62 18.01
N TRP A 48 -8.47 0.73 17.92
CA TRP A 48 -9.90 1.07 17.98
C TRP A 48 -10.25 1.79 19.29
N GLY A 49 -10.88 2.94 19.17
CA GLY A 49 -11.29 3.79 20.30
C GLY A 49 -10.17 4.60 20.95
N ALA A 50 -8.91 4.47 20.51
CA ALA A 50 -7.78 5.18 21.10
C ALA A 50 -7.48 6.53 20.43
N ASN A 51 -8.02 6.79 19.24
CA ASN A 51 -7.79 8.03 18.49
C ASN A 51 -6.29 8.35 18.34
N ASN A 52 -5.51 7.32 17.99
CA ASN A 52 -4.04 7.33 17.91
C ASN A 52 -3.48 6.82 16.58
N ALA A 53 -4.31 6.77 15.52
CA ALA A 53 -3.80 6.60 14.18
C ALA A 53 -2.91 7.78 13.80
N GLY A 54 -1.83 7.54 13.05
CA GLY A 54 -0.85 8.56 12.70
C GLY A 54 -0.01 8.19 11.47
N ILE A 55 0.55 9.22 10.84
CA ILE A 55 1.53 9.05 9.78
C ILE A 55 2.90 9.49 10.33
N ALA A 56 3.84 8.54 10.45
CA ALA A 56 5.21 8.85 10.79
C ALA A 56 6.00 9.21 9.51
N MET A 57 6.90 10.18 9.62
CA MET A 57 7.83 10.52 8.55
C MET A 57 9.21 9.96 8.91
N PHE A 58 9.80 9.20 8.02
CA PHE A 58 11.18 8.70 8.17
C PHE A 58 12.05 9.16 7.02
N LYS A 59 13.36 9.20 7.28
CA LYS A 59 14.36 9.61 6.30
C LYS A 59 15.07 8.41 5.71
N HIS A 60 15.26 8.42 4.42
CA HIS A 60 16.17 7.58 3.68
C HIS A 60 17.43 8.41 3.33
N PRO A 61 18.68 7.92 3.48
CA PRO A 61 19.08 6.56 3.87
C PRO A 61 19.25 6.32 5.38
N ALA A 62 18.96 7.27 6.24
CA ALA A 62 19.19 7.12 7.69
C ALA A 62 18.31 6.04 8.34
N HIS A 63 17.16 5.70 7.75
CA HIS A 63 16.19 4.76 8.28
C HIS A 63 15.80 5.05 9.73
N GLU A 64 15.44 6.30 9.99
CA GLU A 64 14.98 6.77 11.30
C GLU A 64 13.71 7.61 11.18
N VAL A 65 12.81 7.46 12.14
CA VAL A 65 11.60 8.30 12.23
C VAL A 65 12.01 9.68 12.77
N VAL A 66 11.82 10.70 11.93
CA VAL A 66 12.14 12.10 12.27
C VAL A 66 10.92 12.88 12.74
N THR A 67 9.71 12.41 12.43
CA THR A 67 8.45 12.98 12.92
C THR A 67 7.46 11.84 13.14
N LYS A 68 7.01 11.61 14.38
CA LYS A 68 6.10 10.51 14.71
C LYS A 68 4.68 10.70 14.19
N ASP A 69 4.22 11.95 14.03
CA ASP A 69 2.91 12.27 13.49
C ASP A 69 2.99 13.55 12.64
N ILE A 70 3.32 13.33 11.36
CA ILE A 70 3.40 14.43 10.38
C ILE A 70 2.01 14.96 10.05
N TYR A 71 0.95 14.12 10.11
CA TYR A 71 -0.41 14.58 9.86
C TYR A 71 -0.82 15.62 10.91
N GLN A 72 -0.60 15.34 12.20
CA GLN A 72 -0.91 16.29 13.27
C GLN A 72 -0.10 17.58 13.13
N LYS A 73 1.18 17.45 12.77
CA LYS A 73 2.06 18.61 12.55
C LYS A 73 1.58 19.49 11.39
N SER A 74 1.20 18.90 10.26
CA SER A 74 0.77 19.62 9.06
C SER A 74 -0.64 20.23 9.20
N ASN A 75 -1.55 19.59 9.96
CA ASN A 75 -2.96 19.94 10.01
C ASN A 75 -3.42 20.57 11.34
N GLY A 76 -2.57 20.57 12.39
CA GLY A 76 -2.91 21.12 13.70
C GLY A 76 -3.97 20.32 14.47
N LYS A 77 -4.30 19.10 14.02
CA LYS A 77 -5.30 18.21 14.64
C LYS A 77 -4.84 16.76 14.51
N LYS A 78 -5.28 15.89 15.41
CA LYS A 78 -5.08 14.44 15.28
C LYS A 78 -5.78 13.92 14.04
N MET A 79 -5.23 12.87 13.44
CA MET A 79 -5.80 12.20 12.28
C MET A 79 -7.12 11.50 12.63
N GLY A 80 -7.13 10.69 13.68
CA GLY A 80 -8.34 10.03 14.14
C GLY A 80 -8.09 8.61 14.61
N ASP A 81 -9.11 7.77 14.42
CA ASP A 81 -9.17 6.41 14.92
C ASP A 81 -9.15 5.40 13.76
N VAL A 82 -8.28 4.42 13.85
CA VAL A 82 -8.05 3.30 12.93
C VAL A 82 -7.95 3.72 11.46
N ALA A 83 -6.73 3.95 11.01
CA ALA A 83 -6.42 4.28 9.62
C ALA A 83 -6.12 3.02 8.80
N ASN A 84 -7.02 2.62 7.91
CA ASN A 84 -6.93 1.35 7.17
C ASN A 84 -6.12 1.42 5.89
N ALA A 85 -6.01 2.60 5.27
CA ALA A 85 -5.27 2.75 4.02
C ALA A 85 -4.60 4.12 3.94
N LEU A 86 -3.40 4.12 3.37
CA LEU A 86 -2.70 5.28 2.85
C LEU A 86 -2.20 4.88 1.46
N MET A 87 -2.56 5.64 0.44
CA MET A 87 -2.10 5.40 -0.92
C MET A 87 -1.61 6.69 -1.56
N ARG A 88 -0.78 6.55 -2.57
CA ARG A 88 -0.31 7.64 -3.42
C ARG A 88 -0.89 7.46 -4.81
N ASP A 89 -1.35 8.54 -5.39
CA ASP A 89 -1.70 8.66 -6.79
C ASP A 89 -1.11 9.97 -7.31
N ASP A 90 -0.13 9.89 -8.20
CA ASP A 90 0.68 11.01 -8.67
C ASP A 90 1.22 11.91 -7.54
N ASP A 91 0.75 13.14 -7.45
CA ASP A 91 1.15 14.16 -6.46
C ASP A 91 0.18 14.24 -5.26
N ASP A 92 -0.79 13.36 -5.18
CA ASP A 92 -1.76 13.29 -4.09
C ASP A 92 -1.55 12.05 -3.22
N LEU A 93 -1.81 12.21 -1.93
CA LEU A 93 -1.96 11.10 -0.99
C LEU A 93 -3.43 11.00 -0.58
N TYR A 94 -3.90 9.77 -0.38
CA TYR A 94 -5.24 9.50 0.11
C TYR A 94 -5.14 8.70 1.41
N ILE A 95 -5.85 9.18 2.45
CA ILE A 95 -5.93 8.51 3.74
C ILE A 95 -7.37 8.09 4.03
N LEU A 96 -7.56 6.86 4.48
CA LEU A 96 -8.86 6.31 4.83
C LEU A 96 -8.88 5.87 6.28
N LEU A 97 -9.83 6.39 7.05
CA LEU A 97 -10.03 6.03 8.45
C LEU A 97 -11.35 5.31 8.66
N ASN A 98 -11.24 4.07 9.12
CA ASN A 98 -12.39 3.22 9.46
C ASN A 98 -13.11 3.75 10.71
N GLY A 99 -12.41 3.87 11.84
CA GLY A 99 -13.01 4.28 13.10
C GLY A 99 -13.52 5.72 13.10
N SER A 100 -12.84 6.64 12.42
CA SER A 100 -13.29 8.04 12.28
C SER A 100 -14.17 8.28 11.05
N LYS A 101 -14.46 7.26 10.25
CA LYS A 101 -15.42 7.25 9.15
C LYS A 101 -15.21 8.37 8.13
N TYR A 102 -13.99 8.52 7.62
CA TYR A 102 -13.72 9.46 6.53
C TYR A 102 -12.62 8.99 5.59
N VAL A 103 -12.61 9.57 4.40
CA VAL A 103 -11.50 9.54 3.46
C VAL A 103 -11.09 10.98 3.14
N ALA A 104 -9.78 11.24 3.04
CA ALA A 104 -9.28 12.57 2.72
C ALA A 104 -8.16 12.51 1.68
N ARG A 105 -8.14 13.51 0.79
CA ARG A 105 -7.03 13.80 -0.10
C ARG A 105 -6.08 14.75 0.61
N LEU A 106 -4.79 14.43 0.55
CA LEU A 106 -3.69 15.21 1.12
C LEU A 106 -2.69 15.54 0.01
N ASP A 107 -1.94 16.61 0.17
CA ASP A 107 -0.75 16.83 -0.66
C ASP A 107 0.44 15.96 -0.17
N LEU A 108 1.54 15.98 -0.92
CA LEU A 108 2.77 15.23 -0.58
C LEU A 108 3.43 15.69 0.74
N ASN A 109 3.01 16.81 1.35
CA ASN A 109 3.42 17.25 2.69
C ASN A 109 2.42 16.82 3.77
N VAL A 110 1.50 15.90 3.44
CA VAL A 110 0.47 15.38 4.33
C VAL A 110 -0.51 16.47 4.81
N LYS A 111 -0.66 17.55 4.03
CA LYS A 111 -1.64 18.62 4.29
C LYS A 111 -2.98 18.25 3.66
N GLU A 112 -4.04 18.18 4.47
CA GLU A 112 -5.40 17.87 4.00
C GLU A 112 -5.91 18.97 3.06
N GLN A 113 -6.36 18.54 1.87
CA GLN A 113 -6.89 19.37 0.81
C GLN A 113 -8.42 19.26 0.72
N ALA A 114 -8.95 18.04 0.83
CA ALA A 114 -10.37 17.76 0.76
C ALA A 114 -10.71 16.50 1.57
N ARG A 115 -11.98 16.35 1.97
CA ARG A 115 -12.46 15.23 2.77
C ARG A 115 -13.89 14.87 2.44
N TYR A 116 -14.19 13.57 2.41
CA TYR A 116 -15.54 13.04 2.53
C TYR A 116 -15.70 12.34 3.89
N THR A 117 -16.74 12.66 4.62
CA THR A 117 -17.07 12.02 5.91
C THR A 117 -18.33 11.18 5.71
N PHE A 118 -18.23 9.89 5.99
CA PHE A 118 -19.36 8.96 5.89
C PHE A 118 -20.36 9.23 7.00
N ALA A 119 -21.62 9.36 6.64
CA ALA A 119 -22.70 9.57 7.58
C ALA A 119 -23.01 8.29 8.37
N GLU A 120 -23.78 8.44 9.45
CA GLU A 120 -24.31 7.29 10.17
C GLU A 120 -25.19 6.42 9.23
N GLY A 121 -24.94 5.12 9.21
CA GLY A 121 -25.62 4.16 8.31
C GLY A 121 -25.02 4.00 6.92
N GLU A 122 -24.01 4.77 6.54
CA GLU A 122 -23.27 4.56 5.27
C GLU A 122 -22.24 3.41 5.34
N GLY A 123 -22.05 2.82 6.53
CA GLY A 123 -21.05 1.77 6.77
C GLY A 123 -19.70 2.32 7.17
N GLU A 124 -18.78 1.40 7.44
CA GLU A 124 -17.40 1.72 7.84
C GLU A 124 -16.48 1.54 6.65
N PRO A 125 -15.72 2.57 6.24
CA PRO A 125 -14.84 2.50 5.09
C PRO A 125 -13.67 1.53 5.35
N ARG A 126 -13.30 0.73 4.33
CA ARG A 126 -12.33 -0.37 4.48
C ARG A 126 -11.11 -0.24 3.60
N CYS A 127 -11.30 -0.18 2.30
CA CYS A 127 -10.24 -0.05 1.32
C CYS A 127 -10.64 0.98 0.27
N MET A 128 -9.68 1.44 -0.50
CA MET A 128 -9.92 2.36 -1.59
C MET A 128 -8.96 2.12 -2.74
N ASP A 129 -9.36 2.58 -3.92
CA ASP A 129 -8.53 2.69 -5.10
C ASP A 129 -8.94 3.92 -5.92
N VAL A 130 -8.04 4.41 -6.77
CA VAL A 130 -8.25 5.59 -7.61
C VAL A 130 -8.04 5.23 -9.07
N GLU A 131 -8.97 5.65 -9.93
CA GLU A 131 -8.81 5.58 -11.38
C GLU A 131 -9.31 6.89 -12.02
N GLY A 132 -8.38 7.63 -12.63
CA GLY A 132 -8.67 8.93 -13.24
C GLY A 132 -9.21 9.95 -12.23
N ASP A 133 -10.36 10.55 -12.53
CA ASP A 133 -10.96 11.59 -11.70
C ASP A 133 -11.76 11.05 -10.49
N TYR A 134 -11.69 9.74 -10.20
CA TYR A 134 -12.55 9.14 -9.19
C TYR A 134 -11.81 8.24 -8.21
N ALA A 135 -12.14 8.42 -6.93
CA ALA A 135 -11.78 7.50 -5.85
C ALA A 135 -12.99 6.60 -5.53
N TYR A 136 -12.72 5.32 -5.29
CA TYR A 136 -13.71 4.30 -4.97
C TYR A 136 -13.41 3.70 -3.61
N VAL A 137 -14.36 3.78 -2.69
CA VAL A 137 -14.19 3.36 -1.30
C VAL A 137 -15.14 2.24 -0.95
N THR A 138 -14.62 1.08 -0.57
CA THR A 138 -15.43 -0.04 -0.06
C THR A 138 -15.83 0.19 1.39
N GLN A 139 -16.98 -0.33 1.78
CA GLN A 139 -17.53 -0.17 3.12
C GLN A 139 -18.15 -1.47 3.62
N TYR A 140 -18.10 -1.67 4.92
CA TYR A 140 -18.99 -2.62 5.56
C TYR A 140 -20.45 -2.20 5.38
N GLY A 141 -21.35 -3.18 5.27
CA GLY A 141 -22.73 -2.90 4.89
C GLY A 141 -22.97 -2.89 3.38
N GLY A 142 -21.99 -3.38 2.59
CA GLY A 142 -22.18 -3.73 1.17
C GLY A 142 -22.17 -2.55 0.20
N GLN A 143 -21.43 -1.49 0.49
CA GLN A 143 -21.41 -0.29 -0.34
C GLN A 143 -20.01 -0.03 -0.94
N VAL A 144 -19.97 0.53 -2.15
CA VAL A 144 -18.80 1.18 -2.73
C VAL A 144 -19.20 2.62 -3.04
N THR A 145 -18.56 3.58 -2.39
CA THR A 145 -18.78 5.01 -2.62
C THR A 145 -17.82 5.52 -3.68
N LYS A 146 -18.36 6.17 -4.73
CA LYS A 146 -17.60 6.86 -5.78
C LYS A 146 -17.50 8.34 -5.45
N LEU A 147 -16.29 8.87 -5.34
CA LEU A 147 -15.99 10.27 -5.01
C LEU A 147 -15.23 10.93 -6.16
N ASN A 148 -15.43 12.23 -6.37
CA ASN A 148 -14.59 13.01 -7.24
C ASN A 148 -13.26 13.31 -6.53
N THR A 149 -12.11 13.06 -7.16
CA THR A 149 -10.79 13.25 -6.54
C THR A 149 -10.43 14.72 -6.30
N ALA A 150 -10.96 15.64 -7.09
CA ALA A 150 -10.61 17.07 -6.98
C ALA A 150 -11.09 17.70 -5.65
N ASP A 151 -12.29 17.32 -5.19
CA ASP A 151 -12.94 17.93 -4.03
C ASP A 151 -13.54 16.94 -3.02
N MET A 152 -13.37 15.63 -3.26
CA MET A 152 -13.91 14.52 -2.46
C MET A 152 -15.44 14.55 -2.32
N THR A 153 -16.16 15.09 -3.32
CA THR A 153 -17.64 15.08 -3.31
C THR A 153 -18.19 13.74 -3.79
N LEU A 154 -19.33 13.33 -3.20
CA LEU A 154 -20.04 12.12 -3.60
C LEU A 154 -20.57 12.25 -5.04
N VAL A 155 -20.25 11.25 -5.87
CA VAL A 155 -20.72 11.15 -7.26
C VAL A 155 -21.83 10.10 -7.37
N ASP A 156 -21.58 8.87 -6.87
CA ASP A 156 -22.51 7.74 -6.96
C ASP A 156 -22.16 6.67 -5.91
N THR A 157 -23.01 5.63 -5.77
CA THR A 157 -22.81 4.55 -4.82
C THR A 157 -23.33 3.23 -5.40
N PHE A 158 -22.48 2.19 -5.42
CA PHE A 158 -22.89 0.80 -5.57
C PHE A 158 -23.41 0.27 -4.24
N LYS A 159 -24.52 -0.49 -4.26
CA LYS A 159 -25.16 -1.07 -3.06
C LYS A 159 -25.63 -2.49 -3.36
N ASP A 160 -24.74 -3.45 -3.22
CA ASP A 160 -25.04 -4.87 -3.32
C ASP A 160 -23.87 -5.66 -2.73
N GLY A 161 -24.11 -6.36 -1.66
CA GLY A 161 -23.08 -7.13 -0.97
C GLY A 161 -23.20 -7.08 0.54
N ASP A 162 -22.21 -7.62 1.20
CA ASP A 162 -22.16 -7.72 2.67
C ASP A 162 -21.04 -6.79 3.21
N ASN A 163 -19.99 -7.33 3.84
CA ASN A 163 -18.84 -6.55 4.25
C ASN A 163 -17.79 -6.57 3.13
N LEU A 164 -17.66 -5.43 2.43
CA LEU A 164 -16.72 -5.28 1.34
C LEU A 164 -15.33 -4.92 1.88
N GLU A 165 -14.29 -5.52 1.30
CA GLU A 165 -12.90 -5.30 1.67
C GLU A 165 -12.11 -4.75 0.45
N GLY A 166 -11.09 -5.44 -0.03
CA GLY A 166 -10.23 -4.99 -1.10
C GLY A 166 -10.95 -4.56 -2.36
N ILE A 167 -10.40 -3.57 -3.05
CA ILE A 167 -10.90 -3.04 -4.31
C ILE A 167 -9.73 -2.78 -5.26
N VAL A 168 -9.96 -3.02 -6.55
CA VAL A 168 -9.10 -2.59 -7.65
C VAL A 168 -9.99 -1.95 -8.71
N ALA A 169 -9.68 -0.70 -9.07
CA ALA A 169 -10.28 0.02 -10.19
C ALA A 169 -9.39 -0.14 -11.42
N LYS A 170 -9.94 -0.67 -12.51
CA LYS A 170 -9.16 -0.95 -13.72
C LYS A 170 -10.03 -0.98 -14.97
N ASP A 171 -9.63 -0.22 -15.98
CA ASP A 171 -10.26 -0.22 -17.31
C ASP A 171 -11.78 0.02 -17.23
N GLY A 172 -12.22 0.95 -16.36
CA GLY A 172 -13.62 1.31 -16.14
C GLY A 172 -14.43 0.26 -15.38
N LYS A 173 -13.79 -0.66 -14.70
CA LYS A 173 -14.41 -1.68 -13.84
C LYS A 173 -13.82 -1.63 -12.44
N LEU A 174 -14.66 -1.98 -11.46
CA LEU A 174 -14.25 -2.18 -10.08
C LEU A 174 -14.30 -3.67 -9.77
N TYR A 175 -13.21 -4.22 -9.30
CA TYR A 175 -13.13 -5.56 -8.74
C TYR A 175 -13.20 -5.43 -7.23
N VAL A 176 -14.26 -5.96 -6.61
CA VAL A 176 -14.60 -5.70 -5.22
C VAL A 176 -14.72 -6.99 -4.44
N ALA A 177 -13.88 -7.17 -3.42
CA ALA A 177 -13.93 -8.33 -2.54
C ALA A 177 -15.15 -8.25 -1.63
N ASN A 178 -16.11 -9.19 -1.79
CA ASN A 178 -17.22 -9.36 -0.88
C ASN A 178 -16.85 -10.43 0.14
N SER A 179 -16.40 -10.00 1.32
CA SER A 179 -15.64 -10.81 2.25
C SER A 179 -16.51 -11.72 3.13
N TYR A 180 -17.39 -11.14 3.94
CA TYR A 180 -18.21 -11.92 4.87
C TYR A 180 -19.50 -11.18 5.24
N LYS A 181 -20.42 -11.90 5.83
CA LYS A 181 -21.58 -11.33 6.52
C LYS A 181 -21.69 -11.88 7.93
N VAL A 182 -22.38 -11.15 8.79
CA VAL A 182 -22.75 -11.62 10.12
C VAL A 182 -24.16 -12.17 10.05
N ASP A 183 -24.37 -13.39 10.50
CA ASP A 183 -25.70 -14.00 10.55
C ASP A 183 -26.52 -13.46 11.75
N GLY A 184 -27.81 -13.83 11.80
CA GLY A 184 -28.72 -13.38 12.87
C GLY A 184 -28.35 -13.84 14.29
N SER A 185 -27.39 -14.76 14.43
CA SER A 185 -26.87 -15.24 15.71
C SER A 185 -25.53 -14.60 16.10
N GLY A 186 -24.97 -13.75 15.23
CA GLY A 186 -23.66 -13.13 15.42
C GLY A 186 -22.49 -14.01 14.90
N GLY A 187 -22.79 -15.11 14.18
CA GLY A 187 -21.79 -15.94 13.51
C GLY A 187 -21.31 -15.32 12.20
N TYR A 188 -20.10 -15.70 11.77
CA TYR A 188 -19.54 -15.24 10.49
C TYR A 188 -19.82 -16.25 9.40
N ILE A 189 -20.34 -15.76 8.26
CA ILE A 189 -20.48 -16.51 7.00
C ILE A 189 -19.52 -15.89 6.00
N TYR A 190 -18.48 -16.63 5.64
CA TYR A 190 -17.47 -16.14 4.70
C TYR A 190 -17.95 -16.31 3.26
N ASN A 191 -17.98 -15.21 2.52
CA ASN A 191 -18.28 -15.22 1.11
C ASN A 191 -17.04 -15.65 0.31
N LYS A 192 -17.27 -16.04 -0.95
CA LYS A 192 -16.24 -16.52 -1.88
C LYS A 192 -16.42 -15.90 -3.25
N VAL A 193 -16.57 -14.58 -3.27
CA VAL A 193 -16.87 -13.85 -4.48
C VAL A 193 -16.19 -12.49 -4.54
N VAL A 194 -15.68 -12.17 -5.72
CA VAL A 194 -15.27 -10.82 -6.12
C VAL A 194 -16.32 -10.32 -7.11
N PHE A 195 -16.93 -9.18 -6.82
CA PHE A 195 -17.85 -8.51 -7.73
C PHE A 195 -17.05 -7.76 -8.81
N VAL A 196 -17.61 -7.75 -10.03
CA VAL A 196 -17.16 -6.90 -11.13
C VAL A 196 -18.25 -5.86 -11.36
N VAL A 197 -17.97 -4.63 -10.97
CA VAL A 197 -18.90 -3.50 -11.03
C VAL A 197 -18.49 -2.56 -12.14
N ASN A 198 -19.43 -2.07 -12.92
CA ASN A 198 -19.17 -1.00 -13.89
C ASN A 198 -18.89 0.32 -13.16
N ALA A 199 -17.72 0.89 -13.35
CA ALA A 199 -17.28 2.10 -12.66
C ALA A 199 -18.02 3.37 -13.10
N GLN A 200 -18.65 3.38 -14.29
CA GLN A 200 -19.45 4.51 -14.78
C GLN A 200 -20.88 4.50 -14.22
N THR A 201 -21.53 3.32 -14.24
CA THR A 201 -22.95 3.19 -13.86
C THR A 201 -23.16 2.70 -12.44
N MET A 202 -22.07 2.33 -11.74
CA MET A 202 -22.08 1.73 -10.40
C MET A 202 -23.06 0.55 -10.29
N THR A 203 -23.08 -0.34 -11.30
CA THR A 203 -23.92 -1.53 -11.35
C THR A 203 -23.11 -2.81 -11.46
N LEU A 204 -23.60 -3.90 -10.84
CA LEU A 204 -22.96 -5.22 -10.94
C LEU A 204 -23.05 -5.74 -12.38
N GLU A 205 -21.90 -6.08 -12.97
CA GLU A 205 -21.81 -6.70 -14.30
C GLU A 205 -21.56 -8.21 -14.22
N ASN A 206 -20.76 -8.64 -13.25
CA ASN A 206 -20.36 -10.04 -13.11
C ASN A 206 -19.92 -10.35 -11.68
N SER A 207 -19.67 -11.64 -11.41
CA SER A 207 -19.10 -12.15 -10.17
C SER A 207 -18.05 -13.22 -10.50
N ILE A 208 -16.96 -13.24 -9.74
CA ILE A 208 -15.86 -14.19 -9.89
C ILE A 208 -15.76 -15.03 -8.62
N ASP A 209 -15.85 -16.35 -8.78
CA ASP A 209 -15.67 -17.27 -7.66
C ASP A 209 -14.21 -17.28 -7.21
N VAL A 210 -13.98 -17.16 -5.90
CA VAL A 210 -12.66 -17.13 -5.25
C VAL A 210 -12.66 -17.99 -3.98
N VAL A 211 -11.53 -18.11 -3.30
CA VAL A 211 -11.45 -18.77 -1.98
C VAL A 211 -12.19 -17.90 -0.94
N ASP A 212 -12.71 -18.53 0.09
CA ASP A 212 -13.48 -17.93 1.17
C ASP A 212 -12.78 -16.70 1.77
N ASN A 213 -13.58 -15.68 2.09
CA ASN A 213 -13.14 -14.47 2.78
C ASN A 213 -12.07 -13.67 1.98
N PRO A 214 -12.39 -13.20 0.77
CA PRO A 214 -11.49 -12.34 0.00
C PRO A 214 -11.27 -11.00 0.73
N THR A 215 -10.02 -10.55 0.85
CA THR A 215 -9.67 -9.38 1.67
C THR A 215 -8.87 -8.34 0.89
N LYS A 216 -7.59 -8.57 0.62
CA LYS A 216 -6.69 -7.61 0.00
C LYS A 216 -6.41 -7.95 -1.45
N MET A 217 -6.32 -6.93 -2.28
CA MET A 217 -5.95 -7.12 -3.69
C MET A 217 -5.15 -5.92 -4.21
N PHE A 218 -4.35 -6.17 -5.24
CA PHE A 218 -3.68 -5.15 -6.04
C PHE A 218 -3.59 -5.59 -7.49
N GLU A 219 -3.40 -4.64 -8.40
CA GLU A 219 -3.21 -4.88 -9.83
C GLU A 219 -1.73 -4.87 -10.17
N MET A 220 -1.29 -5.79 -11.02
CA MET A 220 0.05 -5.83 -11.59
C MET A 220 0.03 -6.52 -12.96
N ASP A 221 0.62 -5.90 -13.97
CA ASP A 221 0.74 -6.45 -15.33
C ASP A 221 -0.60 -6.91 -15.93
N GLY A 222 -1.69 -6.18 -15.69
CA GLY A 222 -3.03 -6.49 -16.21
C GLY A 222 -3.76 -7.63 -15.51
N LYS A 223 -3.25 -8.12 -14.39
CA LYS A 223 -3.85 -9.15 -13.53
C LYS A 223 -4.11 -8.57 -12.15
N ILE A 224 -5.07 -9.17 -11.45
CA ILE A 224 -5.36 -8.79 -10.07
C ILE A 224 -4.92 -9.93 -9.15
N TYR A 225 -4.12 -9.62 -8.16
CA TYR A 225 -3.67 -10.54 -7.14
C TYR A 225 -4.51 -10.34 -5.88
N LEU A 226 -5.10 -11.43 -5.39
CA LEU A 226 -6.05 -11.43 -4.29
C LEU A 226 -5.56 -12.33 -3.16
N ILE A 227 -5.59 -11.81 -1.94
CA ILE A 227 -5.51 -12.61 -0.72
C ILE A 227 -6.92 -12.87 -0.21
N SER A 228 -7.25 -14.15 -0.04
CA SER A 228 -8.40 -14.61 0.74
C SER A 228 -7.93 -15.17 2.07
N ALA A 229 -8.60 -14.84 3.17
CA ALA A 229 -8.18 -15.25 4.50
C ALA A 229 -8.63 -16.69 4.87
N GLY A 230 -9.45 -17.32 4.01
CA GLY A 230 -10.06 -18.61 4.30
C GLY A 230 -11.18 -18.51 5.33
N ASN A 231 -11.62 -19.64 5.85
CA ASN A 231 -12.74 -19.68 6.79
C ASN A 231 -12.32 -19.91 8.25
N TYR A 232 -11.01 -19.78 8.55
CA TYR A 232 -10.40 -20.06 9.86
C TYR A 232 -10.69 -21.48 10.37
N GLY A 233 -10.95 -22.41 9.47
CA GLY A 233 -11.27 -23.80 9.72
C GLY A 233 -10.58 -24.74 8.72
N ASP A 234 -11.36 -25.36 7.87
CA ASP A 234 -10.90 -26.34 6.87
C ASP A 234 -10.49 -25.74 5.52
N VAL A 235 -10.86 -24.49 5.25
CA VAL A 235 -10.43 -23.75 4.05
C VAL A 235 -9.29 -22.79 4.42
N PRO A 236 -8.05 -23.08 3.98
CA PRO A 236 -6.91 -22.21 4.27
C PRO A 236 -7.02 -20.87 3.52
N GLY A 237 -6.33 -19.86 4.03
CA GLY A 237 -6.11 -18.63 3.29
C GLY A 237 -5.29 -18.90 2.02
N ALA A 238 -5.41 -18.03 1.00
CA ALA A 238 -4.75 -18.24 -0.27
C ALA A 238 -4.40 -16.93 -1.00
N LEU A 239 -3.27 -16.96 -1.70
CA LEU A 239 -2.99 -16.03 -2.80
C LEU A 239 -3.61 -16.58 -4.07
N GLN A 240 -4.36 -15.74 -4.76
CA GLN A 240 -5.00 -16.04 -6.04
C GLN A 240 -4.64 -15.00 -7.08
N VAL A 241 -4.72 -15.39 -8.36
CA VAL A 241 -4.69 -14.45 -9.48
C VAL A 241 -6.03 -14.47 -10.19
N ILE A 242 -6.57 -13.28 -10.43
CA ILE A 242 -7.76 -13.03 -11.25
C ILE A 242 -7.30 -12.53 -12.61
N ALA A 243 -7.86 -13.13 -13.67
CA ALA A 243 -7.69 -12.68 -15.05
C ALA A 243 -8.91 -11.85 -15.48
N PRO A 244 -8.80 -10.51 -15.55
CA PRO A 244 -9.92 -9.61 -15.89
C PRO A 244 -10.59 -9.93 -17.22
N GLN A 245 -9.81 -10.40 -18.21
CA GLN A 245 -10.29 -10.67 -19.56
C GLN A 245 -11.27 -11.87 -19.63
N THR A 246 -11.14 -12.80 -18.68
CA THR A 246 -11.95 -14.04 -18.65
C THR A 246 -12.86 -14.11 -17.43
N ASN A 247 -12.71 -13.21 -16.47
CA ASN A 247 -13.37 -13.22 -15.15
C ASN A 247 -13.19 -14.57 -14.43
N THR A 248 -11.97 -15.07 -14.42
CA THR A 248 -11.61 -16.33 -13.73
C THR A 248 -10.54 -16.10 -12.70
N SER A 249 -10.56 -16.91 -11.63
CA SER A 249 -9.53 -16.93 -10.61
C SER A 249 -8.75 -18.25 -10.60
N LYS A 250 -7.54 -18.21 -10.09
CA LYS A 250 -6.69 -19.38 -9.87
C LYS A 250 -5.88 -19.22 -8.59
N VAL A 251 -5.89 -20.24 -7.73
CA VAL A 251 -5.02 -20.29 -6.55
C VAL A 251 -3.55 -20.45 -6.98
N ILE A 252 -2.68 -19.64 -6.40
CA ILE A 252 -1.22 -19.68 -6.58
C ILE A 252 -0.58 -20.43 -5.41
N LEU A 253 -0.88 -20.01 -4.17
CA LEU A 253 -0.23 -20.52 -2.96
C LEU A 253 -1.17 -20.36 -1.76
N ASN A 254 -1.18 -21.33 -0.84
CA ASN A 254 -1.97 -21.26 0.39
C ASN A 254 -1.21 -20.55 1.53
N ASP A 255 -1.97 -20.17 2.56
CA ASP A 255 -1.50 -19.55 3.80
C ASP A 255 -0.79 -18.19 3.63
N VAL A 256 -1.02 -17.52 2.50
CA VAL A 256 -0.44 -16.21 2.21
C VAL A 256 -1.22 -15.12 2.94
N THR A 257 -0.51 -14.27 3.68
CA THR A 257 -1.09 -13.20 4.50
C THR A 257 -0.68 -11.79 4.06
N LYS A 258 0.46 -11.65 3.40
CA LYS A 258 0.96 -10.39 2.85
C LYS A 258 1.59 -10.63 1.49
N ILE A 259 1.42 -9.67 0.60
CA ILE A 259 2.10 -9.59 -0.69
C ILE A 259 2.36 -8.13 -1.03
N THR A 260 3.41 -7.90 -1.79
CA THR A 260 3.73 -6.61 -2.42
C THR A 260 4.43 -6.85 -3.75
N GLU A 261 4.38 -5.87 -4.66
CA GLU A 261 5.27 -5.83 -5.81
C GLU A 261 6.70 -5.66 -5.32
N GLY A 262 7.60 -6.40 -5.90
CA GLY A 262 9.00 -6.42 -5.52
C GLY A 262 9.93 -6.15 -6.70
N PHE A 263 11.23 -6.29 -6.46
CA PHE A 263 12.24 -6.07 -7.51
C PHE A 263 12.03 -6.98 -8.71
N ASP A 264 12.41 -6.48 -9.89
CA ASP A 264 12.40 -7.24 -11.16
C ASP A 264 11.01 -7.78 -11.58
N GLY A 265 9.93 -7.14 -11.11
CA GLY A 265 8.56 -7.55 -11.39
C GLY A 265 8.18 -8.89 -10.74
N LEU A 266 8.80 -9.23 -9.63
CA LEU A 266 8.40 -10.34 -8.77
C LEU A 266 7.36 -9.86 -7.74
N ILE A 267 6.52 -10.77 -7.29
CA ILE A 267 5.70 -10.57 -6.11
C ILE A 267 6.43 -11.19 -4.91
N TYR A 268 6.65 -10.39 -3.88
CA TYR A 268 7.19 -10.82 -2.60
C TYR A 268 6.06 -11.11 -1.63
N GLY A 269 6.17 -12.16 -0.84
CA GLY A 269 5.08 -12.54 0.04
C GLY A 269 5.52 -13.16 1.35
N VAL A 270 4.58 -13.12 2.29
CA VAL A 270 4.67 -13.79 3.60
C VAL A 270 3.57 -14.84 3.67
N ARG A 271 3.96 -16.05 4.05
CA ARG A 271 3.03 -17.08 4.54
C ARG A 271 3.09 -17.10 6.05
N SER A 272 1.93 -17.11 6.68
CA SER A 272 1.82 -17.21 8.13
C SER A 272 0.84 -18.30 8.49
N THR A 273 1.30 -19.26 9.29
CA THR A 273 0.47 -20.27 9.94
C THR A 273 0.61 -20.11 11.46
N TYR A 274 -0.02 -20.98 12.23
CA TYR A 274 0.09 -20.95 13.69
C TYR A 274 0.55 -22.33 14.19
N ASP A 275 1.44 -22.32 15.18
CA ASP A 275 1.84 -23.52 15.88
C ASP A 275 0.75 -23.98 16.88
N ALA A 276 1.03 -25.08 17.60
CA ALA A 276 0.11 -25.64 18.61
C ALA A 276 -0.15 -24.70 19.80
N ASN A 277 0.67 -23.65 19.96
CA ASN A 277 0.54 -22.63 21.01
C ASN A 277 -0.04 -21.32 20.48
N TRP A 278 -0.60 -21.33 19.26
CA TRP A 278 -1.13 -20.16 18.55
C TRP A 278 -0.09 -19.07 18.31
N GLN A 279 1.21 -19.45 18.19
CA GLN A 279 2.24 -18.49 17.80
C GLN A 279 2.37 -18.48 16.28
N PRO A 280 2.54 -17.29 15.66
CA PRO A 280 2.77 -17.22 14.23
C PRO A 280 4.01 -18.01 13.82
N VAL A 281 3.93 -18.67 12.68
CA VAL A 281 5.06 -19.32 11.99
C VAL A 281 5.14 -18.76 10.60
N ASN A 282 6.10 -17.87 10.38
CA ASN A 282 6.24 -17.13 9.13
C ASN A 282 7.29 -17.75 8.21
N SER A 283 7.01 -17.75 6.94
CA SER A 283 7.97 -17.99 5.87
C SER A 283 7.81 -16.96 4.75
N PHE A 284 8.89 -16.73 4.02
CA PHE A 284 8.97 -15.71 2.98
C PHE A 284 9.18 -16.38 1.63
N PHE A 285 8.51 -15.88 0.59
CA PHE A 285 8.56 -16.46 -0.74
C PHE A 285 8.55 -15.37 -1.81
N THR A 286 8.94 -15.74 -3.04
CA THR A 286 8.68 -14.92 -4.22
C THR A 286 7.87 -15.70 -5.24
N TYR A 287 7.04 -14.96 -5.98
CA TYR A 287 6.29 -15.47 -7.12
C TYR A 287 6.63 -14.66 -8.37
N ASN A 288 6.89 -15.34 -9.48
CA ASN A 288 7.13 -14.71 -10.76
C ASN A 288 5.84 -14.71 -11.61
N PRO A 289 5.17 -13.55 -11.80
CA PRO A 289 3.93 -13.46 -12.58
C PRO A 289 4.04 -13.86 -14.04
N LYS A 290 5.23 -13.73 -14.64
CA LYS A 290 5.48 -14.02 -16.06
C LYS A 290 5.65 -15.52 -16.33
N THR A 291 6.30 -16.24 -15.40
CA THR A 291 6.59 -17.66 -15.56
C THR A 291 5.66 -18.56 -14.73
N GLY A 292 5.01 -18.01 -13.71
CA GLY A 292 4.23 -18.76 -12.72
C GLY A 292 5.09 -19.51 -11.69
N ALA A 293 6.42 -19.28 -11.68
CA ALA A 293 7.32 -19.95 -10.75
C ALA A 293 7.21 -19.37 -9.34
N ILE A 294 7.21 -20.24 -8.33
CA ILE A 294 7.26 -19.91 -6.92
C ILE A 294 8.63 -20.33 -6.37
N SER A 295 9.30 -19.42 -5.66
CA SER A 295 10.45 -19.76 -4.85
C SER A 295 10.06 -19.68 -3.37
N GLU A 296 10.04 -20.82 -2.71
CA GLU A 296 9.80 -20.89 -1.24
C GLU A 296 11.10 -20.69 -0.44
N THR A 297 12.25 -20.48 -1.11
CA THR A 297 13.45 -20.00 -0.45
C THR A 297 13.24 -18.55 -0.04
N SER A 298 13.47 -18.27 1.25
CA SER A 298 13.34 -16.91 1.79
C SER A 298 14.17 -15.93 0.96
N PHE A 299 13.56 -14.82 0.59
CA PHE A 299 14.29 -13.69 0.00
C PHE A 299 15.13 -12.93 1.04
N LEU A 300 14.95 -13.20 2.33
CA LEU A 300 15.76 -12.64 3.42
C LEU A 300 16.94 -13.58 3.71
N GLN A 301 18.16 -13.06 3.77
CA GLN A 301 19.38 -13.86 4.00
C GLN A 301 19.73 -14.00 5.47
N ASP A 302 19.58 -12.94 6.26
CA ASP A 302 19.98 -12.86 7.65
C ASP A 302 18.86 -12.28 8.55
N ALA A 303 17.63 -12.71 8.28
CA ALA A 303 16.47 -12.27 9.04
C ALA A 303 16.62 -12.56 10.55
N PRO A 304 16.34 -11.57 11.41
CA PRO A 304 16.26 -11.80 12.84
C PRO A 304 15.28 -12.94 13.15
N SER A 305 15.63 -13.82 14.07
CA SER A 305 14.78 -14.96 14.46
C SER A 305 13.39 -14.55 14.95
N ALA A 306 13.27 -13.32 15.48
CA ALA A 306 11.98 -12.76 15.87
C ALA A 306 10.97 -12.70 14.71
N LEU A 307 11.40 -12.47 13.47
CA LEU A 307 10.50 -12.40 12.32
C LEU A 307 9.82 -13.75 12.02
N ALA A 308 10.42 -14.86 12.41
CA ALA A 308 9.81 -16.18 12.21
C ALA A 308 8.53 -16.39 13.05
N SER A 309 8.38 -15.65 14.16
CA SER A 309 7.28 -15.82 15.13
C SER A 309 6.59 -14.52 15.55
N SER A 310 6.85 -13.40 14.88
CA SER A 310 6.16 -12.14 15.12
C SER A 310 4.93 -12.01 14.22
N SER A 311 3.94 -11.23 14.65
CA SER A 311 2.86 -10.80 13.75
C SER A 311 3.41 -9.84 12.71
N ILE A 312 3.55 -10.29 11.45
CA ILE A 312 3.96 -9.46 10.33
C ILE A 312 2.76 -8.61 9.91
N TYR A 313 2.90 -7.30 10.02
CA TYR A 313 1.80 -6.37 9.74
C TYR A 313 2.01 -5.57 8.46
N LEU A 314 3.27 -5.35 8.06
CA LEU A 314 3.68 -4.65 6.85
C LEU A 314 4.71 -5.47 6.07
N LEU A 315 4.58 -5.46 4.75
CA LEU A 315 5.59 -5.86 3.78
C LEU A 315 5.51 -4.89 2.62
N GLU A 316 6.57 -4.12 2.41
CA GLU A 316 6.68 -3.13 1.33
C GLU A 316 8.08 -3.17 0.71
N VAL A 317 8.19 -2.77 -0.56
CA VAL A 317 9.45 -2.67 -1.29
C VAL A 317 9.59 -1.25 -1.85
N ASP A 318 10.71 -0.64 -1.54
CA ASP A 318 11.17 0.58 -2.18
C ASP A 318 12.10 0.19 -3.35
N GLU A 319 11.56 0.10 -4.55
CA GLU A 319 12.33 -0.30 -5.73
C GLU A 319 13.46 0.68 -6.05
N LYS A 320 13.22 1.98 -5.92
CA LYS A 320 14.22 3.03 -6.21
C LYS A 320 15.28 3.12 -5.13
N GLY A 321 14.88 3.09 -3.86
CA GLY A 321 15.80 3.07 -2.74
C GLY A 321 16.56 1.74 -2.60
N GLY A 322 16.01 0.66 -3.16
CA GLY A 322 16.64 -0.66 -3.12
C GLY A 322 16.47 -1.38 -1.78
N PHE A 323 15.32 -1.19 -1.10
CA PHE A 323 15.07 -1.78 0.21
C PHE A 323 13.76 -2.55 0.27
N ILE A 324 13.75 -3.58 1.14
CA ILE A 324 12.57 -4.33 1.54
C ILE A 324 12.28 -3.97 2.98
N TYR A 325 11.04 -3.63 3.30
CA TYR A 325 10.61 -3.28 4.64
C TYR A 325 9.61 -4.30 5.17
N ILE A 326 9.87 -4.79 6.40
CA ILE A 326 8.96 -5.67 7.12
C ILE A 326 8.62 -5.02 8.46
N GLY A 327 7.34 -4.77 8.67
CA GLY A 327 6.81 -4.24 9.92
C GLY A 327 6.19 -5.30 10.78
N THR A 328 6.49 -5.31 12.08
CA THR A 328 5.89 -6.19 13.06
C THR A 328 5.06 -5.42 14.05
N THR A 329 4.10 -6.10 14.68
CA THR A 329 3.27 -5.56 15.76
C THR A 329 3.07 -6.57 16.87
N ASP A 330 2.86 -6.09 18.08
CA ASP A 330 2.32 -6.83 19.22
C ASP A 330 0.90 -6.34 19.58
N TYR A 331 0.33 -5.47 18.71
CA TYR A 331 -0.98 -4.84 18.86
C TYR A 331 -1.12 -3.91 20.09
N GLN A 332 -0.06 -3.59 20.80
CA GLN A 332 -0.08 -2.75 22.00
C GLN A 332 0.92 -1.61 21.97
N ASN A 333 2.15 -1.93 21.57
CA ASN A 333 3.26 -0.99 21.54
C ASN A 333 3.53 -0.49 20.11
N THR A 334 4.43 0.47 19.99
CA THR A 334 4.93 0.90 18.67
C THR A 334 5.53 -0.30 17.94
N GLY A 335 5.26 -0.39 16.64
CA GLY A 335 5.78 -1.46 15.80
C GLY A 335 7.26 -1.29 15.51
N THR A 336 7.91 -2.38 15.11
CA THR A 336 9.30 -2.37 14.64
C THR A 336 9.32 -2.56 13.12
N ILE A 337 10.07 -1.70 12.43
CA ILE A 337 10.36 -1.83 11.00
C ILE A 337 11.76 -2.41 10.84
N TYR A 338 11.88 -3.46 10.05
CA TYR A 338 13.14 -4.05 9.61
C TYR A 338 13.37 -3.67 8.14
N ALA A 339 14.47 -2.98 7.86
CA ALA A 339 14.91 -2.62 6.52
C ALA A 339 15.98 -3.59 6.05
N PHE A 340 15.75 -4.25 4.92
CA PHE A 340 16.69 -5.14 4.25
C PHE A 340 17.11 -4.52 2.92
N ASP A 341 18.36 -4.72 2.53
CA ASP A 341 18.78 -4.35 1.18
C ASP A 341 18.11 -5.25 0.11
N LYS A 342 18.26 -4.90 -1.16
CA LYS A 342 17.68 -5.65 -2.28
C LYS A 342 18.12 -7.12 -2.37
N ASN A 343 19.21 -7.50 -1.68
CA ASN A 343 19.68 -8.87 -1.60
C ASN A 343 19.12 -9.60 -0.40
N GLY A 344 18.24 -8.96 0.39
CA GLY A 344 17.64 -9.55 1.59
C GLY A 344 18.53 -9.54 2.82
N LYS A 345 19.65 -8.76 2.82
CA LYS A 345 20.52 -8.62 3.97
C LYS A 345 20.00 -7.52 4.89
N LEU A 346 19.88 -7.79 6.19
CA LEU A 346 19.44 -6.81 7.16
C LEU A 346 20.37 -5.60 7.18
N PHE A 347 19.81 -4.43 6.91
CA PHE A 347 20.52 -3.16 6.96
C PHE A 347 20.31 -2.46 8.31
N HIS A 348 19.06 -2.32 8.74
CA HIS A 348 18.70 -1.62 9.98
C HIS A 348 17.34 -2.07 10.52
N SER A 349 17.07 -1.74 11.80
CA SER A 349 15.72 -1.83 12.37
C SER A 349 15.43 -0.59 13.22
N PHE A 350 14.21 -0.11 13.18
CA PHE A 350 13.80 1.11 13.85
C PHE A 350 12.33 1.07 14.29
N ASP A 351 11.96 1.94 15.22
CA ASP A 351 10.60 2.13 15.71
C ASP A 351 9.74 2.80 14.64
N SER A 352 8.53 2.28 14.37
CA SER A 352 7.61 2.81 13.34
C SER A 352 7.00 4.16 13.69
N GLY A 353 7.16 4.63 14.91
CA GLY A 353 6.55 5.86 15.40
C GLY A 353 5.13 5.71 15.94
N GLY A 354 4.48 4.57 15.78
CA GLY A 354 3.12 4.29 16.22
C GLY A 354 2.76 2.82 16.26
N VAL A 355 1.53 2.51 16.57
CA VAL A 355 1.02 1.13 16.72
C VAL A 355 0.47 0.62 15.39
N ASN A 356 0.72 -0.65 15.08
CA ASN A 356 0.24 -1.32 13.87
C ASN A 356 0.69 -0.62 12.58
N PRO A 357 2.00 -0.60 12.26
CA PRO A 357 2.48 -0.07 10.98
C PRO A 357 1.97 -0.93 9.83
N SER A 358 1.16 -0.36 8.94
CA SER A 358 0.40 -1.13 7.93
C SER A 358 0.80 -0.83 6.49
N THR A 359 1.33 0.36 6.21
CA THR A 359 1.68 0.80 4.86
C THR A 359 2.87 1.75 4.90
N MET A 360 3.72 1.69 3.89
CA MET A 360 4.75 2.70 3.63
C MET A 360 4.54 3.34 2.27
N ILE A 361 4.79 4.64 2.20
CA ILE A 361 4.79 5.42 0.94
C ILE A 361 6.16 6.03 0.76
N PHE A 362 6.72 5.84 -0.42
CA PHE A 362 8.01 6.38 -0.82
C PHE A 362 7.76 7.55 -1.78
N ILE A 363 8.33 8.72 -1.42
CA ILE A 363 8.23 9.93 -2.23
C ILE A 363 9.59 10.11 -2.91
N ASP A 364 9.59 9.97 -4.22
CA ASP A 364 10.79 10.04 -5.06
C ASP A 364 11.06 11.44 -5.60
#